data_3c9e2894c90db2ba97f5dbd229781c5e
#
_entry.id   3c9e2894c90db2ba97f5dbd229781c5e
#
_cell.length_a   1.000
_cell.length_b   1.000
_cell.length_c   1.000
_cell.angle_alpha   90.00
_cell.angle_beta   90.00
_cell.angle_gamma   90.00
#
_symmetry.space_group_name_H-M   'P 1'
#
loop_
_entity.id
_entity.type
_entity.pdbx_description
1 polymer ?
#
loop_
_entity_poly.entity_id
_entity_poly.type
_entity_poly.pdbx_seq_one_letter_code
_entity_poly.pdbx_strand_id
1 'polypeptide(L)'
;NLWARLKKAEQAYHIYRKLLTYVEPSGGKFSNYQHGGGTYANLFDAHPPFQIDGNFGGVAGVCEMLVQSHSILQFDNLQFTIELLPALPEAWKDGSVKGLCARGGYEIDMTWKDGQVTELQIYGKRSGKVTVRYNGKERKVNVTPYSDQGQGKY
;
A
#
# COMPACT_ATOMS: atom_id res chain seq x y z
N ASN A 1 2.86 8.93 -1.45
CA ASN A 1 3.67 7.96 -2.20
C ASN A 1 5.18 8.18 -2.03
N LEU A 2 5.72 9.41 -2.24
CA LEU A 2 7.17 9.65 -2.19
C LEU A 2 7.79 9.27 -0.83
N TRP A 3 7.21 9.72 0.27
CA TRP A 3 7.69 9.39 1.61
C TRP A 3 7.65 7.88 1.90
N ALA A 4 6.59 7.17 1.42
CA ALA A 4 6.51 5.72 1.53
C ALA A 4 7.66 5.04 0.80
N ARG A 5 7.97 5.44 -0.43
CA ARG A 5 9.11 4.93 -1.21
C ARG A 5 10.47 5.22 -0.57
N LEU A 6 10.59 6.35 0.11
CA LEU A 6 11.77 6.70 0.89
C LEU A 6 11.81 5.99 2.26
N LYS A 7 10.85 5.12 2.56
CA LYS A 7 10.71 4.39 3.83
C LYS A 7 10.61 5.31 5.05
N LYS A 8 10.04 6.49 4.86
CA LYS A 8 9.78 7.47 5.90
C LYS A 8 8.34 7.34 6.38
N ALA A 9 8.09 6.31 7.21
CA ALA A 9 6.77 5.86 7.62
C ALA A 9 5.92 6.97 8.28
N GLU A 10 6.47 7.66 9.26
CA GLU A 10 5.73 8.69 10.01
C GLU A 10 5.40 9.90 9.14
N GLN A 11 6.30 10.29 8.22
CA GLN A 11 6.04 11.37 7.27
C GLN A 11 4.95 10.98 6.27
N ALA A 12 4.99 9.72 5.76
CA ALA A 12 3.96 9.19 4.88
C ALA A 12 2.60 9.17 5.57
N TYR A 13 2.55 8.68 6.80
CA TYR A 13 1.35 8.61 7.62
C TYR A 13 0.81 10.00 7.96
N HIS A 14 1.68 10.94 8.30
CA HIS A 14 1.28 12.33 8.58
C HIS A 14 0.58 12.96 7.37
N ILE A 15 1.13 12.81 6.17
CA ILE A 15 0.51 13.33 4.94
C ILE A 15 -0.81 12.61 4.64
N TYR A 16 -0.86 11.28 4.80
CA TYR A 16 -2.09 10.50 4.63
C TYR A 16 -3.20 10.96 5.57
N ARG A 17 -2.89 11.21 6.85
CA ARG A 17 -3.86 11.74 7.81
C ARG A 17 -4.39 13.12 7.43
N LYS A 18 -3.58 13.98 6.83
CA LYS A 18 -4.03 15.29 6.32
C LYS A 18 -5.05 15.12 5.20
N LEU A 19 -4.85 14.16 4.29
CA LEU A 19 -5.83 13.83 3.26
C LEU A 19 -7.18 13.43 3.85
N LEU A 20 -7.19 12.74 5.00
CA LEU A 20 -8.41 12.30 5.67
C LEU A 20 -9.04 13.37 6.60
N THR A 21 -8.50 14.58 6.64
CA THR A 21 -9.09 15.66 7.42
C THR A 21 -10.47 16.01 6.85
N TYR A 22 -11.49 15.97 7.70
CA TYR A 22 -12.86 16.32 7.28
C TYR A 22 -12.95 17.78 6.87
N VAL A 23 -13.59 18.02 5.74
CA VAL A 23 -13.88 19.35 5.20
C VAL A 23 -15.38 19.52 5.08
N GLU A 24 -15.94 20.48 5.81
CA GLU A 24 -17.34 20.82 5.67
C GLU A 24 -17.62 21.44 4.30
N PRO A 25 -18.71 21.06 3.63
CA PRO A 25 -19.18 21.76 2.46
C PRO A 25 -19.60 23.17 2.87
N SER A 26 -18.77 24.15 2.63
CA SER A 26 -19.16 25.55 2.82
C SER A 26 -20.25 25.89 1.82
N GLY A 27 -21.49 26.08 2.31
CA GLY A 27 -22.72 26.24 1.54
C GLY A 27 -22.61 27.17 0.30
N GLY A 28 -22.25 26.55 -0.84
CA GLY A 28 -22.17 27.21 -2.14
C GLY A 28 -21.02 28.20 -2.36
N LYS A 29 -20.24 28.51 -1.37
CA LYS A 29 -19.00 29.28 -1.54
C LYS A 29 -17.84 28.31 -1.60
N PHE A 30 -17.08 28.35 -2.69
CA PHE A 30 -15.86 27.57 -2.86
C PHE A 30 -15.02 27.64 -1.57
N SER A 31 -14.75 26.49 -0.97
CA SER A 31 -13.96 26.41 0.24
C SER A 31 -12.64 27.15 0.05
N ASN A 32 -12.28 27.94 1.04
CA ASN A 32 -11.06 28.71 1.01
C ASN A 32 -9.86 27.77 0.86
N TYR A 33 -9.15 27.83 -0.24
CA TYR A 33 -7.84 27.22 -0.44
C TYR A 33 -6.84 27.55 0.69
N GLN A 34 -7.14 28.53 1.51
CA GLN A 34 -6.32 28.98 2.63
C GLN A 34 -6.15 27.94 3.75
N HIS A 35 -7.00 26.88 3.80
CA HIS A 35 -6.96 25.87 4.85
C HIS A 35 -6.52 24.47 4.38
N GLY A 36 -6.08 24.33 3.13
CA GLY A 36 -5.69 23.04 2.56
C GLY A 36 -6.87 22.16 2.16
N GLY A 37 -6.56 21.02 1.56
CA GLY A 37 -7.53 20.00 1.18
C GLY A 37 -7.80 19.00 2.31
N GLY A 38 -8.65 18.02 2.02
CA GLY A 38 -9.02 16.95 2.92
C GLY A 38 -10.02 16.01 2.27
N THR A 39 -11.04 15.60 3.02
CA THR A 39 -12.04 14.64 2.56
C THR A 39 -13.44 15.14 2.93
N TYR A 40 -14.38 15.11 1.97
CA TYR A 40 -15.79 15.36 2.22
C TYR A 40 -16.48 14.20 2.92
N ALA A 41 -17.70 14.42 3.45
CA ALA A 41 -18.48 13.38 4.14
C ALA A 41 -18.76 12.13 3.28
N ASN A 42 -18.75 12.25 1.96
CA ASN A 42 -18.90 11.15 1.01
C ASN A 42 -17.56 10.45 0.67
N LEU A 43 -16.51 10.76 1.39
CA LEU A 43 -15.13 10.26 1.24
C LEU A 43 -14.43 10.72 -0.04
N PHE A 44 -14.97 11.65 -0.79
CA PHE A 44 -14.30 12.25 -1.93
C PHE A 44 -13.23 13.25 -1.47
N ASP A 45 -12.13 13.29 -2.22
CA ASP A 45 -11.06 14.27 -2.00
C ASP A 45 -11.61 15.71 -2.10
N ALA A 46 -11.31 16.50 -1.09
CA ALA A 46 -11.75 17.88 -0.97
C ALA A 46 -10.64 18.85 -1.40
N HIS A 47 -10.24 18.76 -2.65
CA HIS A 47 -9.38 19.76 -3.29
C HIS A 47 -10.25 20.56 -4.25
N PRO A 48 -10.87 21.67 -3.84
CA PRO A 48 -11.87 22.36 -4.65
C PRO A 48 -11.34 22.81 -6.03
N PRO A 49 -12.05 22.41 -7.15
CA PRO A 49 -13.09 21.39 -7.18
C PRO A 49 -12.55 19.99 -6.85
N PHE A 50 -13.45 19.03 -6.55
CA PHE A 50 -13.12 17.62 -6.34
C PHE A 50 -12.16 17.07 -7.40
N GLN A 51 -11.15 16.32 -6.97
CA GLN A 51 -10.17 15.66 -7.82
C GLN A 51 -10.01 14.19 -7.39
N ILE A 52 -10.41 13.27 -8.27
CA ILE A 52 -10.38 11.82 -7.98
C ILE A 52 -8.96 11.28 -7.78
N ASP A 53 -7.97 11.95 -8.36
CA ASP A 53 -6.55 11.59 -8.21
C ASP A 53 -6.06 11.66 -6.75
N GLY A 54 -6.64 12.53 -5.92
CA GLY A 54 -6.39 12.55 -4.48
C GLY A 54 -6.82 11.25 -3.80
N ASN A 55 -8.00 10.72 -4.14
CA ASN A 55 -8.49 9.44 -3.65
C ASN A 55 -7.58 8.29 -4.07
N PHE A 56 -7.24 8.20 -5.36
CA PHE A 56 -6.35 7.15 -5.86
C PHE A 56 -4.94 7.29 -5.32
N GLY A 57 -4.43 8.51 -5.22
CA GLY A 57 -3.13 8.80 -4.62
C GLY A 57 -3.03 8.38 -3.16
N GLY A 58 -4.10 8.57 -2.38
CA GLY A 58 -4.19 8.12 -0.99
C GLY A 58 -4.10 6.60 -0.86
N VAL A 59 -4.91 5.87 -1.64
CA VAL A 59 -4.90 4.40 -1.65
C VAL A 59 -3.54 3.87 -2.10
N ALA A 60 -3.00 4.41 -3.21
CA ALA A 60 -1.68 4.03 -3.70
C ALA A 60 -0.57 4.30 -2.66
N GLY A 61 -0.71 5.38 -1.87
CA GLY A 61 0.20 5.69 -0.76
C GLY A 61 0.20 4.62 0.32
N VAL A 62 -0.98 4.17 0.74
CA VAL A 62 -1.13 3.07 1.72
C VAL A 62 -0.54 1.77 1.18
N CYS A 63 -0.83 1.42 -0.08
CA CYS A 63 -0.25 0.22 -0.71
C CYS A 63 1.29 0.27 -0.69
N GLU A 64 1.90 1.39 -1.04
CA GLU A 64 3.35 1.59 -1.01
C GLU A 64 3.94 1.58 0.42
N MET A 65 3.17 1.93 1.44
CA MET A 65 3.59 1.81 2.83
C MET A 65 3.65 0.35 3.29
N LEU A 66 2.78 -0.51 2.74
CA LEU A 66 2.63 -1.91 3.13
C LEU A 66 3.43 -2.87 2.25
N VAL A 67 3.51 -2.62 0.93
CA VAL A 67 4.22 -3.49 -0.03
C VAL A 67 4.93 -2.66 -1.09
N GLN A 68 6.20 -2.94 -1.29
CA GLN A 68 6.97 -2.42 -2.42
C GLN A 68 7.59 -3.57 -3.22
N SER A 69 7.57 -3.45 -4.54
CA SER A 69 8.13 -4.45 -5.45
C SER A 69 8.85 -3.77 -6.61
N HIS A 70 9.82 -2.92 -6.29
CA HIS A 70 10.57 -2.19 -7.30
C HIS A 70 11.66 -3.07 -7.91
N SER A 71 11.77 -3.03 -9.24
CA SER A 71 12.82 -3.73 -9.97
C SER A 71 14.16 -3.00 -9.78
N ILE A 72 15.20 -3.75 -9.46
CA ILE A 72 16.58 -3.29 -9.59
C ILE A 72 17.11 -3.90 -10.88
N LEU A 73 17.48 -3.06 -11.85
CA LEU A 73 18.20 -3.49 -13.03
C LEU A 73 19.62 -3.87 -12.62
N GLN A 74 19.90 -5.15 -12.53
CA GLN A 74 21.27 -5.65 -12.42
C GLN A 74 21.59 -6.47 -13.67
N PHE A 75 22.50 -5.93 -14.52
CA PHE A 75 23.15 -6.63 -15.63
C PHE A 75 22.28 -7.73 -16.30
N ASP A 76 21.38 -7.34 -17.20
CA ASP A 76 20.52 -8.22 -18.02
C ASP A 76 19.51 -9.14 -17.32
N ASN A 77 19.46 -9.14 -15.99
CA ASN A 77 18.43 -9.86 -15.24
C ASN A 77 17.53 -8.90 -14.45
N LEU A 78 16.24 -8.88 -14.80
CA LEU A 78 15.21 -8.17 -14.05
C LEU A 78 14.94 -8.94 -12.75
N GLN A 79 15.71 -8.68 -11.71
CA GLN A 79 15.41 -9.19 -10.38
C GLN A 79 14.61 -8.15 -9.60
N PHE A 80 13.52 -8.57 -9.00
CA PHE A 80 12.79 -7.74 -8.05
C PHE A 80 12.62 -8.50 -6.74
N THR A 81 12.68 -7.74 -5.67
CA THR A 81 12.40 -8.23 -4.32
C THR A 81 11.09 -7.59 -3.88
N ILE A 82 10.18 -8.40 -3.36
CA ILE A 82 8.98 -7.91 -2.69
C ILE A 82 9.37 -7.52 -1.27
N GLU A 83 9.18 -6.27 -0.92
CA GLU A 83 9.45 -5.76 0.43
C GLU A 83 8.14 -5.52 1.15
N LEU A 84 7.96 -6.16 2.31
CA LEU A 84 6.75 -6.05 3.12
C LEU A 84 6.97 -5.09 4.28
N LEU A 85 5.97 -4.27 4.55
CA LEU A 85 5.94 -3.25 5.59
C LEU A 85 7.12 -2.26 5.53
N PRO A 86 7.55 -1.81 4.33
CA PRO A 86 8.75 -0.97 4.18
C PRO A 86 8.61 0.39 4.84
N ALA A 87 7.39 0.88 5.03
CA ALA A 87 7.09 2.17 5.62
C ALA A 87 5.88 2.09 6.57
N LEU A 88 5.90 1.10 7.48
CA LEU A 88 4.85 0.90 8.46
C LEU A 88 4.95 1.95 9.57
N PRO A 89 3.92 2.79 9.79
CA PRO A 89 3.93 3.74 10.90
C PRO A 89 3.64 3.04 12.23
N GLU A 90 4.07 3.63 13.32
CA GLU A 90 3.83 3.10 14.68
C GLU A 90 2.33 2.90 14.97
N ALA A 91 1.48 3.78 14.41
CA ALA A 91 0.03 3.68 14.57
C ALA A 91 -0.58 2.41 13.97
N TRP A 92 0.14 1.71 13.06
CA TRP A 92 -0.31 0.48 12.39
C TRP A 92 0.54 -0.73 12.78
N LYS A 93 1.12 -0.74 13.97
CA LYS A 93 2.00 -1.82 14.41
C LYS A 93 1.38 -3.21 14.38
N ASP A 94 0.05 -3.31 14.47
CA ASP A 94 -0.71 -4.55 14.32
C ASP A 94 -1.72 -4.41 13.19
N GLY A 95 -1.89 -5.47 12.39
CA GLY A 95 -2.87 -5.45 11.31
C GLY A 95 -2.81 -6.65 10.38
N SER A 96 -3.67 -6.62 9.38
CA SER A 96 -3.70 -7.59 8.30
C SER A 96 -4.18 -6.94 7.00
N VAL A 97 -3.77 -7.51 5.89
CA VAL A 97 -4.24 -7.10 4.57
C VAL A 97 -4.28 -8.32 3.66
N LYS A 98 -5.22 -8.31 2.72
CA LYS A 98 -5.39 -9.35 1.70
C LYS A 98 -5.49 -8.72 0.32
N GLY A 99 -4.98 -9.43 -0.67
CA GLY A 99 -5.14 -9.06 -2.07
C GLY A 99 -4.23 -7.92 -2.53
N LEU A 100 -3.15 -7.59 -1.81
CA LEU A 100 -2.21 -6.58 -2.30
C LEU A 100 -1.40 -7.10 -3.48
N CYS A 101 -1.48 -6.37 -4.60
CA CYS A 101 -0.77 -6.74 -5.82
C CYS A 101 0.68 -6.27 -5.80
N ALA A 102 1.60 -7.17 -6.17
CA ALA A 102 3.00 -6.88 -6.41
C ALA A 102 3.39 -7.17 -7.86
N ARG A 103 4.49 -6.55 -8.32
CA ARG A 103 5.04 -6.78 -9.66
C ARG A 103 5.38 -8.26 -9.87
N GLY A 104 5.24 -8.73 -11.11
CA GLY A 104 5.39 -10.14 -11.45
C GLY A 104 4.08 -10.92 -11.38
N GLY A 105 2.95 -10.24 -11.12
CA GLY A 105 1.62 -10.86 -11.04
C GLY A 105 1.42 -11.65 -9.76
N TYR A 106 2.00 -11.17 -8.67
CA TYR A 106 1.80 -11.73 -7.34
C TYR A 106 0.71 -10.98 -6.58
N GLU A 107 -0.02 -11.71 -5.75
CA GLU A 107 -0.98 -11.21 -4.79
C GLU A 107 -0.55 -11.65 -3.39
N ILE A 108 -0.69 -10.78 -2.41
CA ILE A 108 -0.12 -10.93 -1.08
C ILE A 108 -1.20 -10.80 -0.03
N ASP A 109 -1.32 -11.83 0.80
CA ASP A 109 -2.06 -11.80 2.05
C ASP A 109 -1.04 -11.84 3.18
N MET A 110 -1.16 -10.92 4.15
CA MET A 110 -0.27 -10.92 5.31
C MET A 110 -0.98 -10.43 6.58
N THR A 111 -0.53 -10.96 7.70
CA THR A 111 -0.86 -10.50 9.06
C THR A 111 0.43 -10.09 9.74
N TRP A 112 0.39 -9.04 10.52
CA TRP A 112 1.55 -8.59 11.30
C TRP A 112 1.14 -8.18 12.70
N LYS A 113 2.07 -8.30 13.63
CA LYS A 113 1.95 -7.90 15.02
C LYS A 113 3.26 -7.28 15.49
N ASP A 114 3.17 -6.20 16.26
CA ASP A 114 4.33 -5.43 16.75
C ASP A 114 5.31 -5.08 15.60
N GLY A 115 4.78 -4.72 14.42
CA GLY A 115 5.56 -4.39 13.23
C GLY A 115 6.26 -5.57 12.55
N GLN A 116 5.99 -6.80 12.98
CA GLN A 116 6.60 -8.01 12.41
C GLN A 116 5.56 -8.85 11.69
N VAL A 117 5.85 -9.27 10.45
CA VAL A 117 4.99 -10.19 9.70
C VAL A 117 4.96 -11.54 10.40
N THR A 118 3.77 -11.97 10.81
CA THR A 118 3.52 -13.24 11.50
C THR A 118 2.97 -14.31 10.56
N GLU A 119 2.15 -13.90 9.58
CA GLU A 119 1.59 -14.79 8.58
C GLU A 119 1.79 -14.16 7.20
N LEU A 120 2.13 -14.97 6.21
CA LEU A 120 2.36 -14.55 4.85
C LEU A 120 1.91 -15.63 3.87
N GLN A 121 1.06 -15.25 2.94
CA GLN A 121 0.67 -16.07 1.80
C GLN A 121 0.89 -15.27 0.52
N ILE A 122 1.50 -15.89 -0.47
CA ILE A 122 1.76 -15.29 -1.78
C ILE A 122 1.14 -16.16 -2.85
N TYR A 123 0.33 -15.55 -3.68
CA TYR A 123 -0.34 -16.19 -4.82
C TYR A 123 0.24 -15.69 -6.12
N GLY A 124 0.14 -16.50 -7.17
CA GLY A 124 0.61 -16.15 -8.50
C GLY A 124 0.06 -17.07 -9.58
N LYS A 125 0.37 -16.77 -10.85
CA LYS A 125 -0.10 -17.57 -11.99
C LYS A 125 0.50 -18.98 -12.02
N ARG A 126 1.66 -19.19 -11.42
CA ARG A 126 2.39 -20.47 -11.38
C ARG A 126 3.01 -20.66 -10.00
N SER A 127 3.14 -21.93 -9.60
CA SER A 127 3.95 -22.29 -8.43
C SER A 127 5.42 -21.92 -8.65
N GLY A 128 6.12 -21.65 -7.57
CA GLY A 128 7.53 -21.27 -7.61
C GLY A 128 7.99 -20.64 -6.32
N LYS A 129 9.07 -19.88 -6.38
CA LYS A 129 9.59 -19.11 -5.26
C LYS A 129 9.85 -17.67 -5.69
N VAL A 130 9.51 -16.75 -4.83
CA VAL A 130 9.80 -15.32 -4.99
C VAL A 130 10.63 -14.83 -3.83
N THR A 131 11.52 -13.89 -4.09
CA THR A 131 12.34 -13.26 -3.06
C THR A 131 11.53 -12.18 -2.34
N VAL A 132 11.45 -12.31 -1.02
CA VAL A 132 10.69 -11.39 -0.16
C VAL A 132 11.56 -10.90 0.99
N ARG A 133 11.52 -9.61 1.27
CA ARG A 133 12.21 -8.98 2.39
C ARG A 133 11.18 -8.56 3.44
N TYR A 134 11.31 -9.11 4.64
CA TYR A 134 10.50 -8.74 5.81
C TYR A 134 11.19 -9.13 7.11
N ASN A 135 10.81 -8.50 8.21
CA ASN A 135 11.40 -8.73 9.54
C ASN A 135 12.94 -8.65 9.51
N GLY A 136 13.48 -7.68 8.76
CA GLY A 136 14.92 -7.47 8.61
C GLY A 136 15.69 -8.53 7.82
N LYS A 137 15.00 -9.50 7.20
CA LYS A 137 15.63 -10.62 6.47
C LYS A 137 15.04 -10.78 5.08
N GLU A 138 15.89 -11.25 4.15
CA GLU A 138 15.47 -11.66 2.82
C GLU A 138 15.29 -13.18 2.78
N ARG A 139 14.20 -13.64 2.20
CA ARG A 139 13.82 -15.06 2.15
C ARG A 139 13.18 -15.40 0.81
N LYS A 140 13.33 -16.66 0.38
CA LYS A 140 12.56 -17.23 -0.73
C LYS A 140 11.28 -17.85 -0.18
N VAL A 141 10.14 -17.30 -0.59
CA VAL A 141 8.79 -17.74 -0.17
C VAL A 141 8.14 -18.51 -1.31
N ASN A 142 7.43 -19.57 -1.00
CA ASN A 142 6.66 -20.35 -1.97
C ASN A 142 5.47 -19.53 -2.49
N VAL A 143 5.19 -19.69 -3.77
CA VAL A 143 4.03 -19.08 -4.44
C VAL A 143 2.97 -20.17 -4.63
N THR A 144 1.77 -19.91 -4.16
CA THR A 144 0.58 -20.74 -4.35
C THR A 144 -0.10 -20.37 -5.66
N PRO A 145 -0.35 -21.30 -6.59
CA PRO A 145 -1.09 -20.99 -7.81
C PRO A 145 -2.52 -20.50 -7.51
N TYR A 146 -3.04 -19.58 -8.32
CA TYR A 146 -4.44 -19.12 -8.19
C TYR A 146 -5.46 -20.26 -8.38
N SER A 147 -5.14 -21.30 -9.16
CA SER A 147 -5.99 -22.47 -9.36
C SER A 147 -6.33 -23.21 -8.07
N ASP A 148 -5.49 -23.11 -7.05
CA ASP A 148 -5.68 -23.80 -5.77
C ASP A 148 -6.59 -23.01 -4.81
N GLN A 149 -7.03 -21.83 -5.21
CA GLN A 149 -8.01 -21.01 -4.48
C GLN A 149 -9.43 -21.27 -4.93
N GLY A 150 -9.89 -22.46 -5.13
CA GLY A 150 -11.27 -22.77 -5.53
C GLY A 150 -11.96 -21.65 -6.32
N GLN A 151 -12.33 -21.83 -7.55
CA GLN A 151 -13.00 -20.88 -8.45
C GLN A 151 -14.13 -20.16 -7.71
N GLY A 152 -13.95 -18.90 -7.38
CA GLY A 152 -15.04 -18.16 -6.76
C GLY A 152 -14.62 -16.84 -6.11
N LYS A 153 -13.95 -15.96 -6.85
CA LYS A 153 -13.89 -14.53 -6.48
C LYS A 153 -13.45 -13.70 -7.69
N TYR A 154 -14.34 -13.57 -8.67
CA TYR A 154 -14.48 -12.34 -9.49
C TYR A 154 -15.80 -12.46 -10.24
#